data_b1b3d1b827881ce605449a7cc85f5551
#
_entry.id   b1b3d1b827881ce605449a7cc85f5551
#
_cell.length_a   1.000
_cell.length_b   1.000
_cell.length_c   1.000
_cell.angle_alpha   90.00
_cell.angle_beta   90.00
_cell.angle_gamma   90.00
#
_symmetry.space_group_name_H-M   'P 1'
#
loop_
_entity.id
_entity.type
_entity.pdbx_description
1 polymer ?
#
loop_
_entity_poly.entity_id
_entity_poly.type
_entity_poly.pdbx_seq_one_letter_code
_entity_poly.pdbx_strand_id
1 'polypeptide(L)'
;MVFAALGDETRLALIARLSNGRPASISELTNAQPTGGSKLTRQAITKHLRVLERARIVHGVRAGRESLFELDPKPMEELREYLGLVSEQWDQALGRLRSFVEE
;
A
#
# COMPACT_ATOMS: atom_id res chain seq x y z
N MET A 1 -10.46 5.85 -6.40
CA MET A 1 -10.82 4.63 -5.68
C MET A 1 -9.59 3.87 -5.23
N VAL A 2 -9.69 3.26 -4.05
CA VAL A 2 -8.57 2.56 -3.41
C VAL A 2 -8.01 1.44 -4.29
N PHE A 3 -8.86 0.62 -4.88
CA PHE A 3 -8.40 -0.53 -5.68
C PHE A 3 -7.65 -0.12 -6.94
N ALA A 4 -8.08 0.96 -7.59
CA ALA A 4 -7.36 1.47 -8.76
C ALA A 4 -5.97 1.96 -8.38
N ALA A 5 -5.83 2.61 -7.23
CA ALA A 5 -4.54 3.06 -6.72
C ALA A 5 -3.62 1.90 -6.35
N LEU A 6 -4.16 0.74 -5.96
CA LEU A 6 -3.41 -0.44 -5.58
C LEU A 6 -2.99 -1.32 -6.76
N GLY A 7 -3.43 -0.99 -7.99
CA GLY A 7 -3.11 -1.77 -9.17
C GLY A 7 -1.70 -1.60 -9.73
N ASP A 8 -0.83 -0.88 -9.03
CA ASP A 8 0.52 -0.57 -9.47
C ASP A 8 1.55 -1.07 -8.45
N GLU A 9 2.55 -1.80 -8.90
CA GLU A 9 3.61 -2.37 -8.05
C GLU A 9 4.35 -1.31 -7.24
N THR A 10 4.63 -0.16 -7.86
CA THR A 10 5.33 0.93 -7.19
C THR A 10 4.51 1.48 -6.03
N ARG A 11 3.21 1.66 -6.27
CA ARG A 11 2.31 2.15 -5.22
C ARG A 11 2.17 1.15 -4.08
N LEU A 12 2.11 -0.15 -4.39
CA LEU A 12 2.10 -1.18 -3.36
C LEU A 12 3.39 -1.19 -2.54
N ALA A 13 4.53 -0.98 -3.19
CA ALA A 13 5.83 -0.89 -2.51
C ALA A 13 5.87 0.32 -1.57
N LEU A 14 5.33 1.46 -2.01
CA LEU A 14 5.26 2.67 -1.17
C LEU A 14 4.37 2.44 0.06
N ILE A 15 3.23 1.79 -0.12
CA ILE A 15 2.33 1.44 0.97
C ILE A 15 3.03 0.51 1.95
N ALA A 16 3.72 -0.51 1.46
CA ALA A 16 4.47 -1.44 2.30
C ALA A 16 5.53 -0.72 3.13
N ARG A 17 6.24 0.24 2.52
CA ARG A 17 7.25 1.04 3.22
C ARG A 17 6.63 1.90 4.32
N LEU A 18 5.46 2.48 4.06
CA LEU A 18 4.78 3.34 5.02
C LEU A 18 3.99 2.56 6.07
N SER A 19 3.83 1.26 5.90
CA SER A 19 3.05 0.42 6.81
C SER A 19 3.71 0.23 8.19
N ASN A 20 4.98 0.60 8.33
CA ASN A 20 5.67 0.55 9.61
C ASN A 20 5.22 1.66 10.58
N GLY A 21 4.31 2.54 10.15
CA GLY A 21 3.80 3.63 10.96
C GLY A 21 4.71 4.86 11.02
N ARG A 22 5.82 4.85 10.31
CA ARG A 22 6.76 5.98 10.28
C ARG A 22 6.52 6.83 9.04
N PRO A 23 6.22 8.12 9.21
CA PRO A 23 6.15 9.03 8.07
C PRO A 23 7.49 9.09 7.33
N ALA A 24 7.44 9.27 6.02
CA ALA A 24 8.64 9.36 5.20
C ALA A 24 8.53 10.51 4.21
N SER A 25 9.66 11.16 3.94
CA SER A 25 9.75 12.20 2.92
C SER A 25 9.89 11.58 1.53
N ILE A 26 9.67 12.40 0.50
CA ILE A 26 9.89 11.97 -0.89
C ILE A 26 11.34 11.52 -1.08
N SER A 27 12.28 12.22 -0.47
CA SER A 27 13.71 11.87 -0.56
C SER A 27 13.99 10.51 0.06
N GLU A 28 13.44 10.23 1.24
CA GLU A 28 13.60 8.94 1.89
C GLU A 28 12.98 7.81 1.06
N LEU A 29 11.77 8.01 0.52
CA LEU A 29 11.11 7.02 -0.31
C LEU A 29 11.86 6.77 -1.61
N THR A 30 12.43 7.82 -2.20
CA THR A 30 13.23 7.71 -3.42
C THR A 30 14.52 6.94 -3.17
N ASN A 31 15.20 7.23 -2.05
CA ASN A 31 16.48 6.60 -1.72
C ASN A 31 16.33 5.16 -1.22
N ALA A 32 15.19 4.80 -0.69
CA ALA A 32 14.94 3.47 -0.14
C ALA A 32 14.56 2.43 -1.19
N GLN A 33 14.58 2.78 -2.47
CA GLN A 33 14.26 1.83 -3.53
C GLN A 33 15.28 0.70 -3.59
N PRO A 34 14.83 -0.53 -3.91
CA PRO A 34 15.75 -1.67 -4.01
C PRO A 34 16.84 -1.44 -5.04
N THR A 35 18.05 -1.88 -4.73
CA THR A 35 19.16 -1.90 -5.68
C THR A 35 18.99 -3.10 -6.61
N GLY A 36 19.23 -2.91 -7.90
CA GLY A 36 19.17 -4.00 -8.87
C GLY A 36 18.07 -3.86 -9.93
N GLY A 37 17.27 -2.81 -9.86
CA GLY A 37 16.33 -2.43 -10.89
C GLY A 37 16.51 -0.97 -11.26
N SER A 38 15.75 -0.50 -12.21
CA SER A 38 15.71 0.93 -12.55
C SER A 38 15.04 1.68 -11.40
N LYS A 39 15.80 2.54 -10.75
CA LYS A 39 15.24 3.41 -9.70
C LYS A 39 14.37 4.48 -10.32
N LEU A 40 13.23 4.70 -9.74
CA LEU A 40 12.35 5.79 -10.13
C LEU A 40 12.92 7.12 -9.62
N THR A 41 12.67 8.17 -10.37
CA THR A 41 13.06 9.54 -9.99
C THR A 41 12.14 10.06 -8.88
N ARG A 42 12.59 11.14 -8.22
CA ARG A 42 11.73 11.84 -7.26
C ARG A 42 10.41 12.28 -7.87
N GLN A 43 10.45 12.72 -9.11
CA GLN A 43 9.24 13.16 -9.83
C GLN A 43 8.27 12.00 -10.02
N ALA A 44 8.77 10.81 -10.38
CA ALA A 44 7.95 9.63 -10.54
C ALA A 44 7.34 9.18 -9.19
N ILE A 45 8.14 9.15 -8.13
CA ILE A 45 7.66 8.84 -6.78
C ILE A 45 6.59 9.83 -6.35
N THR A 46 6.82 11.11 -6.57
CA THR A 46 5.85 12.17 -6.24
C THR A 46 4.52 11.93 -6.95
N LYS A 47 4.58 11.56 -8.23
CA LYS A 47 3.39 11.27 -9.02
C LYS A 47 2.58 10.10 -8.42
N HIS A 48 3.28 9.03 -8.03
CA HIS A 48 2.63 7.90 -7.38
C HIS A 48 2.02 8.28 -6.03
N LEU A 49 2.72 9.09 -5.24
CA LEU A 49 2.20 9.59 -3.96
C LEU A 49 0.96 10.45 -4.16
N ARG A 50 0.90 11.25 -5.22
CA ARG A 50 -0.29 12.06 -5.52
C ARG A 50 -1.50 11.18 -5.83
N VAL A 51 -1.30 10.08 -6.54
CA VAL A 51 -2.38 9.13 -6.81
C VAL A 51 -2.89 8.52 -5.50
N LEU A 52 -1.98 8.12 -4.61
CA LEU A 52 -2.34 7.56 -3.30
C LEU A 52 -3.04 8.61 -2.43
N GLU A 53 -2.59 9.85 -2.49
CA GLU A 53 -3.20 10.95 -1.74
C GLU A 53 -4.63 11.23 -2.21
N ARG A 54 -4.87 11.23 -3.51
CA ARG A 54 -6.22 11.41 -4.08
C ARG A 54 -7.15 10.27 -3.68
N ALA A 55 -6.62 9.06 -3.57
CA ALA A 55 -7.38 7.90 -3.11
C ALA A 55 -7.53 7.87 -1.58
N ARG A 56 -6.95 8.83 -0.87
CA ARG A 56 -6.98 8.96 0.58
C ARG A 56 -6.31 7.80 1.31
N ILE A 57 -5.36 7.15 0.64
CA ILE A 57 -4.56 6.08 1.24
C ILE A 57 -3.41 6.66 2.04
N VAL A 58 -2.83 7.76 1.55
CA VAL A 58 -1.78 8.51 2.25
C VAL A 58 -2.20 9.96 2.42
N HIS A 59 -1.62 10.62 3.40
CA HIS A 59 -1.76 12.06 3.58
C HIS A 59 -0.42 12.68 3.94
N GLY A 60 -0.28 13.96 3.63
CA GLY A 60 0.91 14.72 3.96
C GLY A 60 0.87 15.20 5.40
N VAL A 61 2.02 15.13 6.06
CA VAL A 61 2.22 15.66 7.41
C VAL A 61 3.41 16.59 7.36
N ARG A 62 3.28 17.74 7.96
CA ARG A 62 4.37 18.69 8.03
C ARG A 62 5.14 18.54 9.33
N ALA A 63 6.44 18.30 9.24
CA ALA A 63 7.34 18.21 10.38
C ALA A 63 8.47 19.22 10.18
N GLY A 64 8.34 20.39 10.81
CA GLY A 64 9.26 21.49 10.58
C GLY A 64 9.19 21.97 9.15
N ARG A 65 10.33 21.92 8.43
CA ARG A 65 10.41 22.31 7.01
C ARG A 65 10.18 21.16 6.06
N GLU A 66 10.07 19.94 6.57
CA GLU A 66 9.89 18.75 5.75
C GLU A 66 8.43 18.42 5.52
N SER A 67 8.13 17.97 4.31
CA SER A 67 6.85 17.35 3.98
C SER A 67 7.03 15.85 4.06
N LEU A 68 6.28 15.23 4.95
CA LEU A 68 6.30 13.78 5.15
C LEU A 68 4.97 13.19 4.68
N PHE A 69 4.99 11.91 4.35
CA PHE A 69 3.79 11.17 3.97
C PHE A 69 3.62 10.00 4.91
N GLU A 70 2.39 9.73 5.29
CA GLU A 70 2.06 8.57 6.11
C GLU A 70 0.74 7.97 5.64
N LEU A 71 0.51 6.69 6.00
CA LEU A 71 -0.74 6.02 5.66
C LEU A 71 -1.89 6.62 6.47
N ASP A 72 -3.03 6.82 5.78
CA ASP A 72 -4.27 7.18 6.44
C ASP A 72 -4.86 5.90 7.04
N PRO A 73 -5.10 5.83 8.35
CA PRO A 73 -5.53 4.60 8.98
C PRO A 73 -6.93 4.15 8.56
N LYS A 74 -7.82 5.06 8.25
CA LYS A 74 -9.22 4.72 7.97
C LYS A 74 -9.40 3.88 6.70
N PRO A 75 -8.93 4.32 5.52
CA PRO A 75 -9.03 3.48 4.31
C PRO A 75 -8.26 2.18 4.42
N MET A 76 -7.13 2.17 5.13
CA MET A 76 -6.34 0.97 5.30
C MET A 76 -7.05 -0.05 6.19
N GLU A 77 -7.79 0.42 7.17
CA GLU A 77 -8.61 -0.44 8.02
C GLU A 77 -9.75 -1.08 7.22
N GLU A 78 -10.43 -0.29 6.41
CA GLU A 78 -11.48 -0.79 5.51
C GLU A 78 -10.93 -1.84 4.54
N LEU A 79 -9.76 -1.60 3.99
CA LEU A 79 -9.09 -2.55 3.10
C LEU A 79 -8.74 -3.84 3.83
N ARG A 80 -8.25 -3.73 5.06
CA ARG A 80 -7.93 -4.89 5.89
C ARG A 80 -9.17 -5.76 6.13
N GLU A 81 -10.29 -5.13 6.45
CA GLU A 81 -11.55 -5.84 6.65
C GLU A 81 -11.99 -6.56 5.37
N TYR A 82 -11.90 -5.88 4.24
CA TYR A 82 -12.24 -6.48 2.95
C TYR A 82 -11.36 -7.69 2.64
N LEU A 83 -10.05 -7.56 2.83
CA LEU A 83 -9.11 -8.66 2.59
C LEU A 83 -9.37 -9.82 3.55
N GLY A 84 -9.77 -9.52 4.79
CA GLY A 84 -10.17 -10.55 5.74
C GLY A 84 -11.38 -11.35 5.26
N LEU A 85 -12.39 -10.67 4.73
CA LEU A 85 -13.57 -11.33 4.17
C LEU A 85 -13.22 -12.21 2.97
N VAL A 86 -12.38 -11.72 2.07
CA VAL A 86 -11.92 -12.48 0.90
C VAL A 86 -11.15 -13.71 1.34
N SER A 87 -10.24 -13.56 2.30
CA SER A 87 -9.45 -14.67 2.84
C SER A 87 -10.35 -15.73 3.47
N GLU A 88 -11.36 -15.32 4.22
CA GLU A 88 -12.33 -16.24 4.83
C GLU A 88 -13.10 -17.02 3.78
N GLN A 89 -13.54 -16.35 2.71
CA GLN A 89 -14.23 -17.03 1.60
C GLN A 89 -13.33 -18.05 0.92
N TRP A 90 -12.05 -17.73 0.73
CA TRP A 90 -11.08 -18.66 0.17
C TRP A 90 -10.86 -19.86 1.08
N ASP A 91 -10.74 -19.65 2.38
CA ASP A 91 -10.58 -20.72 3.36
C ASP A 91 -11.76 -21.68 3.35
N GLN A 92 -12.97 -21.15 3.26
CA GLN A 92 -14.19 -21.95 3.17
C GLN A 92 -14.23 -22.74 1.87
N ALA A 93 -13.86 -22.13 0.74
CA ALA A 93 -13.84 -22.80 -0.56
C ALA A 93 -12.81 -23.92 -0.57
N LEU A 94 -11.62 -23.67 -0.03
CA LEU A 94 -10.58 -24.69 0.08
C LEU A 94 -10.99 -25.81 1.02
N GLY A 95 -11.68 -25.49 2.11
CA GLY A 95 -12.23 -26.50 3.04
C GLY A 95 -13.24 -27.43 2.38
N ARG A 96 -14.15 -26.86 1.58
CA ARG A 96 -15.12 -27.66 0.82
C ARG A 96 -14.44 -28.59 -0.19
N LEU A 97 -13.46 -28.07 -0.90
CA LEU A 97 -12.70 -28.85 -1.88
C LEU A 97 -11.94 -29.98 -1.21
N ARG A 98 -11.33 -29.71 -0.08
CA ARG A 98 -10.60 -30.69 0.73
C ARG A 98 -11.52 -31.83 1.18
N SER A 99 -12.69 -31.49 1.69
CA SER A 99 -13.69 -32.50 2.09
C SER A 99 -14.11 -33.36 0.93
N PHE A 100 -14.30 -32.80 -0.24
CA PHE A 100 -14.65 -33.53 -1.46
C PHE A 100 -13.58 -34.55 -1.85
N VAL A 101 -12.30 -34.14 -1.75
CA VAL A 101 -11.17 -35.01 -2.12
C VAL A 101 -10.95 -36.12 -1.10
N GLU A 102 -11.22 -35.87 0.17
CA GLU A 102 -11.02 -36.84 1.27
C GLU A 102 -12.14 -37.90 1.36
N GLU A 103 -13.25 -37.71 0.68
CA GLU A 103 -14.27 -38.72 0.55
C GLU A 103 -13.86 -39.76 -0.50
#